data_db269f991488c442dcbc324f0ea336aa
#
_entry.id   db269f991488c442dcbc324f0ea336aa
#
_cell.length_a   1.000
_cell.length_b   1.000
_cell.length_c   1.000
_cell.angle_alpha   90.00
_cell.angle_beta   90.00
_cell.angle_gamma   90.00
#
_symmetry.space_group_name_H-M   'P 1'
#
loop_
_entity.id
_entity.type
_entity.pdbx_description
1 polymer ?
#
loop_
_entity_poly.entity_id
_entity_poly.type
_entity_poly.pdbx_seq_one_letter_code
_entity_poly.pdbx_strand_id
1 'polypeptide(L)'
;FVEEIEADHPDLIKLMITGGVLDAKEKGVPGELKMPAEMVKACCDKAHQQGFKVAAHVESTEGVLVALKNGVDSIEHGAKPTDEMIELFKEKNAFVCTTISPALPFALFDQSVSKIDDIAKFNGEMVFNGVIDCSKEALENNIPVALGNDVGCPYVTHYDFWRELCYFVKFVGVTPSFALHTATLV
;
A
#
# COMPACT_ATOMS: atom_id res chain seq x y z
N PHE A 1 -7.25 -20.97 7.50
CA PHE A 1 -6.50 -19.76 7.90
C PHE A 1 -7.42 -18.71 8.53
N VAL A 2 -8.38 -18.09 7.79
CA VAL A 2 -9.26 -17.04 8.37
C VAL A 2 -10.06 -17.56 9.57
N GLU A 3 -10.57 -18.77 9.51
CA GLU A 3 -11.28 -19.41 10.63
C GLU A 3 -10.38 -19.69 11.84
N GLU A 4 -9.11 -20.01 11.59
CA GLU A 4 -8.15 -20.32 12.68
C GLU A 4 -7.78 -19.08 13.46
N ILE A 5 -7.58 -17.94 12.76
CA ILE A 5 -7.19 -16.69 13.42
C ILE A 5 -8.36 -15.92 14.05
N GLU A 6 -9.61 -16.30 13.77
CA GLU A 6 -10.78 -15.73 14.45
C GLU A 6 -10.67 -15.89 15.98
N ALA A 7 -10.10 -17.02 16.44
CA ALA A 7 -9.88 -17.29 17.85
C ALA A 7 -8.95 -16.28 18.55
N ASP A 8 -8.08 -15.63 17.81
CA ASP A 8 -7.15 -14.61 18.30
C ASP A 8 -7.78 -13.21 18.37
N HIS A 9 -9.06 -13.08 17.94
CA HIS A 9 -9.81 -11.82 17.93
C HIS A 9 -9.08 -10.66 17.25
N PRO A 10 -8.61 -10.80 15.99
CA PRO A 10 -7.94 -9.73 15.28
C PRO A 10 -8.94 -8.61 14.93
N ASP A 11 -8.44 -7.38 14.75
CA ASP A 11 -9.27 -6.26 14.27
C ASP A 11 -9.50 -6.32 12.76
N LEU A 12 -8.58 -6.90 12.01
CA LEU A 12 -8.67 -7.06 10.55
C LEU A 12 -7.82 -8.25 10.05
N ILE A 13 -8.06 -8.66 8.82
CA ILE A 13 -7.27 -9.67 8.11
C ILE A 13 -6.33 -8.97 7.14
N LYS A 14 -5.02 -9.27 7.20
CA LYS A 14 -4.03 -8.75 6.24
C LYS A 14 -3.66 -9.81 5.21
N LEU A 15 -3.75 -9.45 3.91
CA LEU A 15 -3.33 -10.27 2.78
C LEU A 15 -2.06 -9.71 2.14
N MET A 16 -1.19 -10.61 1.65
CA MET A 16 -0.01 -10.29 0.84
C MET A 16 -0.31 -10.68 -0.62
N ILE A 17 -1.01 -9.79 -1.34
CA ILE A 17 -1.50 -10.10 -2.69
C ILE A 17 -0.37 -10.06 -3.72
N THR A 18 0.57 -9.13 -3.55
CA THR A 18 1.78 -9.08 -4.39
C THR A 18 3.04 -9.30 -3.56
N GLY A 19 4.16 -9.58 -4.22
CA GLY A 19 5.49 -9.33 -3.68
C GLY A 19 5.77 -7.83 -3.63
N GLY A 20 6.97 -7.48 -3.25
CA GLY A 20 7.43 -6.09 -3.15
C GLY A 20 8.78 -5.88 -3.84
N VAL A 21 9.35 -4.68 -3.65
CA VAL A 21 10.65 -4.28 -4.22
C VAL A 21 11.75 -5.30 -3.95
N LEU A 22 11.81 -5.85 -2.72
CA LEU A 22 12.87 -6.78 -2.30
C LEU A 22 12.70 -8.21 -2.86
N ASP A 23 11.48 -8.58 -3.27
CA ASP A 23 11.20 -9.89 -3.86
C ASP A 23 11.38 -9.90 -5.38
N ALA A 24 11.49 -8.73 -5.98
CA ALA A 24 11.52 -8.57 -7.42
C ALA A 24 12.80 -9.18 -8.03
N LYS A 25 12.63 -10.00 -9.07
CA LYS A 25 13.72 -10.65 -9.79
C LYS A 25 14.12 -9.91 -11.06
N GLU A 26 13.27 -9.01 -11.53
CA GLU A 26 13.43 -8.29 -12.79
C GLU A 26 13.07 -6.80 -12.61
N LYS A 27 13.70 -5.94 -13.43
CA LYS A 27 13.33 -4.53 -13.48
C LYS A 27 11.96 -4.36 -14.12
N GLY A 28 11.13 -3.50 -13.53
CA GLY A 28 9.79 -3.19 -14.02
C GLY A 28 8.69 -4.09 -13.45
N VAL A 29 9.02 -5.02 -12.55
CA VAL A 29 8.06 -5.95 -11.93
C VAL A 29 8.21 -5.91 -10.40
N PRO A 30 7.93 -4.76 -9.74
CA PRO A 30 8.10 -4.64 -8.29
C PRO A 30 7.09 -5.47 -7.48
N GLY A 31 5.87 -5.63 -8.00
CA GLY A 31 4.76 -6.28 -7.31
C GLY A 31 4.20 -7.46 -8.09
N GLU A 32 4.98 -8.54 -8.25
CA GLU A 32 4.50 -9.77 -8.86
C GLU A 32 3.31 -10.34 -8.08
N LEU A 33 2.24 -10.73 -8.77
CA LEU A 33 1.06 -11.31 -8.15
C LEU A 33 1.40 -12.65 -7.46
N LYS A 34 1.12 -12.74 -6.16
CA LYS A 34 1.38 -13.93 -5.32
C LYS A 34 0.09 -14.68 -4.95
N MET A 35 -1.04 -13.97 -4.92
CA MET A 35 -2.34 -14.58 -4.65
C MET A 35 -3.24 -14.46 -5.88
N PRO A 36 -3.72 -15.57 -6.46
CA PRO A 36 -4.68 -15.53 -7.57
C PRO A 36 -6.03 -14.96 -7.09
N ALA A 37 -6.78 -14.37 -8.02
CA ALA A 37 -8.03 -13.65 -7.75
C ALA A 37 -9.04 -14.46 -6.95
N GLU A 38 -9.20 -15.75 -7.27
CA GLU A 38 -10.10 -16.65 -6.57
C GLU A 38 -9.70 -16.88 -5.11
N MET A 39 -8.41 -16.88 -4.80
CA MET A 39 -7.93 -16.98 -3.42
C MET A 39 -8.19 -15.69 -2.65
N VAL A 40 -7.93 -14.53 -3.25
CA VAL A 40 -8.25 -13.23 -2.65
C VAL A 40 -9.73 -13.14 -2.34
N LYS A 41 -10.57 -13.49 -3.32
CA LYS A 41 -12.03 -13.49 -3.14
C LYS A 41 -12.47 -14.41 -2.00
N ALA A 42 -11.98 -15.64 -1.95
CA ALA A 42 -12.33 -16.58 -0.89
C ALA A 42 -11.93 -16.08 0.50
N CYS A 43 -10.75 -15.45 0.63
CA CYS A 43 -10.31 -14.84 1.88
C CYS A 43 -11.21 -13.65 2.28
N CYS A 44 -11.53 -12.74 1.34
CA CYS A 44 -12.38 -11.59 1.61
C CYS A 44 -13.80 -12.02 1.98
N ASP A 45 -14.42 -12.91 1.21
CA ASP A 45 -15.76 -13.41 1.49
C ASP A 45 -15.82 -14.04 2.90
N LYS A 46 -14.82 -14.83 3.27
CA LYS A 46 -14.77 -15.46 4.60
C LYS A 46 -14.54 -14.46 5.72
N ALA A 47 -13.62 -13.51 5.54
CA ALA A 47 -13.35 -12.45 6.49
C ALA A 47 -14.61 -11.59 6.76
N HIS A 48 -15.25 -11.13 5.70
CA HIS A 48 -16.49 -10.34 5.79
C HIS A 48 -17.63 -11.11 6.43
N GLN A 49 -17.78 -12.43 6.15
CA GLN A 49 -18.75 -13.29 6.80
C GLN A 49 -18.56 -13.36 8.33
N GLN A 50 -17.30 -13.24 8.79
CA GLN A 50 -16.94 -13.22 10.19
C GLN A 50 -16.89 -11.80 10.79
N GLY A 51 -17.17 -10.77 10.01
CA GLY A 51 -17.22 -9.37 10.45
C GLY A 51 -15.88 -8.64 10.41
N PHE A 52 -14.82 -9.25 9.83
CA PHE A 52 -13.51 -8.63 9.69
C PHE A 52 -13.40 -7.81 8.41
N LYS A 53 -12.66 -6.71 8.48
CA LYS A 53 -12.18 -5.98 7.32
C LYS A 53 -10.90 -6.63 6.77
N VAL A 54 -10.61 -6.38 5.48
CA VAL A 54 -9.44 -6.95 4.81
C VAL A 54 -8.55 -5.84 4.27
N ALA A 55 -7.31 -5.83 4.74
CA ALA A 55 -6.22 -4.98 4.23
C ALA A 55 -5.30 -5.79 3.32
N ALA A 56 -4.75 -5.18 2.28
CA ALA A 56 -3.86 -5.87 1.35
C ALA A 56 -2.57 -5.10 1.06
N HIS A 57 -1.42 -5.76 1.21
CA HIS A 57 -0.16 -5.30 0.64
C HIS A 57 -0.20 -5.46 -0.87
N VAL A 58 0.00 -4.35 -1.60
CA VAL A 58 -0.05 -4.33 -3.06
C VAL A 58 0.88 -3.25 -3.62
N GLU A 59 1.83 -3.64 -4.46
CA GLU A 59 2.81 -2.74 -5.10
C GLU A 59 2.77 -2.79 -6.65
N SER A 60 1.66 -3.25 -7.23
CA SER A 60 1.45 -3.21 -8.68
C SER A 60 0.00 -2.85 -9.04
N THR A 61 -0.18 -2.20 -10.19
CA THR A 61 -1.51 -1.83 -10.72
C THR A 61 -2.40 -3.07 -10.88
N GLU A 62 -1.86 -4.17 -11.42
CA GLU A 62 -2.58 -5.44 -11.54
C GLU A 62 -3.04 -5.96 -10.17
N GLY A 63 -2.14 -5.94 -9.18
CA GLY A 63 -2.47 -6.38 -7.82
C GLY A 63 -3.57 -5.54 -7.18
N VAL A 64 -3.57 -4.20 -7.37
CA VAL A 64 -4.64 -3.32 -6.87
C VAL A 64 -5.97 -3.66 -7.52
N LEU A 65 -5.99 -3.89 -8.85
CA LEU A 65 -7.20 -4.30 -9.56
C LEU A 65 -7.73 -5.65 -9.05
N VAL A 66 -6.84 -6.63 -8.83
CA VAL A 66 -7.21 -7.93 -8.26
C VAL A 66 -7.78 -7.76 -6.85
N ALA A 67 -7.12 -6.96 -6.00
CA ALA A 67 -7.56 -6.69 -4.63
C ALA A 67 -8.97 -6.09 -4.59
N LEU A 68 -9.19 -4.97 -5.28
CA LEU A 68 -10.45 -4.24 -5.27
C LEU A 68 -11.60 -5.05 -5.87
N LYS A 69 -11.38 -5.72 -7.01
CA LYS A 69 -12.39 -6.57 -7.65
C LYS A 69 -12.86 -7.72 -6.76
N ASN A 70 -12.01 -8.17 -5.85
CA ASN A 70 -12.27 -9.34 -5.00
C ASN A 70 -12.59 -9.00 -3.54
N GLY A 71 -12.84 -7.72 -3.22
CA GLY A 71 -13.46 -7.31 -1.97
C GLY A 71 -12.51 -6.84 -0.87
N VAL A 72 -11.27 -6.48 -1.19
CA VAL A 72 -10.36 -5.85 -0.22
C VAL A 72 -10.90 -4.48 0.18
N ASP A 73 -10.86 -4.15 1.48
CA ASP A 73 -11.36 -2.89 2.05
C ASP A 73 -10.29 -1.79 2.05
N SER A 74 -9.01 -2.14 2.23
CA SER A 74 -7.91 -1.16 2.17
C SER A 74 -6.72 -1.67 1.37
N ILE A 75 -6.11 -0.74 0.63
CA ILE A 75 -4.88 -0.97 -0.13
C ILE A 75 -3.72 -0.30 0.61
N GLU A 76 -2.80 -1.11 1.08
CA GLU A 76 -1.55 -0.64 1.65
C GLU A 76 -0.53 -0.40 0.52
N HIS A 77 0.21 0.70 0.60
CA HIS A 77 1.14 1.22 -0.41
C HIS A 77 0.40 1.79 -1.62
N GLY A 78 -0.16 0.95 -2.45
CA GLY A 78 -0.76 1.33 -3.72
C GLY A 78 0.25 1.26 -4.87
N ALA A 79 -0.19 1.65 -6.05
CA ALA A 79 0.62 1.58 -7.27
C ALA A 79 0.20 2.68 -8.24
N LYS A 80 0.87 2.75 -9.40
CA LYS A 80 0.51 3.71 -10.44
C LYS A 80 -0.99 3.62 -10.77
N PRO A 81 -1.75 4.71 -10.58
CA PRO A 81 -3.20 4.70 -10.72
C PRO A 81 -3.65 4.54 -12.18
N THR A 82 -4.87 4.03 -12.35
CA THR A 82 -5.61 4.02 -13.60
C THR A 82 -7.05 4.43 -13.35
N ASP A 83 -7.77 4.87 -14.38
CA ASP A 83 -9.19 5.23 -14.27
C ASP A 83 -10.01 4.07 -13.68
N GLU A 84 -9.73 2.83 -14.11
CA GLU A 84 -10.40 1.63 -13.58
C GLU A 84 -10.16 1.45 -12.08
N MET A 85 -8.94 1.70 -11.58
CA MET A 85 -8.65 1.65 -10.15
C MET A 85 -9.48 2.67 -9.38
N ILE A 86 -9.53 3.90 -9.87
CA ILE A 86 -10.27 4.99 -9.23
C ILE A 86 -11.76 4.69 -9.14
N GLU A 87 -12.36 4.17 -10.22
CA GLU A 87 -13.76 3.75 -10.21
C GLU A 87 -14.01 2.59 -9.23
N LEU A 88 -13.10 1.62 -9.17
CA LEU A 88 -13.22 0.50 -8.23
C LEU A 88 -13.09 0.95 -6.77
N PHE A 89 -12.19 1.86 -6.43
CA PHE A 89 -12.11 2.42 -5.07
C PHE A 89 -13.45 3.04 -4.65
N LYS A 90 -14.07 3.82 -5.53
CA LYS A 90 -15.37 4.45 -5.28
C LYS A 90 -16.50 3.40 -5.17
N GLU A 91 -16.56 2.46 -6.11
CA GLU A 91 -17.58 1.40 -6.14
C GLU A 91 -17.54 0.53 -4.88
N LYS A 92 -16.34 0.16 -4.46
CA LYS A 92 -16.13 -0.73 -3.30
C LYS A 92 -16.09 0.02 -1.97
N ASN A 93 -16.11 1.35 -1.98
CA ASN A 93 -15.90 2.19 -0.79
C ASN A 93 -14.62 1.79 -0.04
N ALA A 94 -13.57 1.47 -0.79
CA ALA A 94 -12.26 1.13 -0.28
C ALA A 94 -11.39 2.37 -0.11
N PHE A 95 -10.31 2.27 0.67
CA PHE A 95 -9.39 3.37 0.89
C PHE A 95 -7.92 2.98 0.67
N VAL A 96 -7.04 3.96 0.60
CA VAL A 96 -5.59 3.77 0.49
C VAL A 96 -4.94 4.10 1.82
N CYS A 97 -4.05 3.22 2.29
CA CYS A 97 -3.11 3.54 3.35
C CYS A 97 -1.74 3.78 2.71
N THR A 98 -1.40 5.05 2.47
CA THR A 98 -0.13 5.39 1.84
C THR A 98 1.05 5.21 2.79
N THR A 99 2.20 4.78 2.25
CA THR A 99 3.43 4.50 3.00
C THR A 99 4.63 4.91 2.16
N ILE A 100 5.01 6.17 2.22
CA ILE A 100 6.12 6.71 1.42
C ILE A 100 7.47 6.30 2.03
N SER A 101 7.53 6.18 3.36
CA SER A 101 8.74 5.89 4.12
C SER A 101 9.51 4.65 3.65
N PRO A 102 8.91 3.47 3.42
CA PRO A 102 9.66 2.28 3.02
C PRO A 102 10.21 2.36 1.59
N ALA A 103 9.50 3.01 0.68
CA ALA A 103 9.92 3.14 -0.72
C ALA A 103 11.02 4.20 -0.93
N LEU A 104 11.06 5.25 -0.08
CA LEU A 104 11.95 6.38 -0.22
C LEU A 104 13.45 6.01 -0.22
N PRO A 105 13.97 5.15 0.68
CA PRO A 105 15.38 4.77 0.67
C PRO A 105 15.80 4.05 -0.62
N PHE A 106 14.92 3.20 -1.17
CA PHE A 106 15.19 2.52 -2.44
C PHE A 106 15.24 3.51 -3.61
N ALA A 107 14.33 4.50 -3.62
CA ALA A 107 14.24 5.47 -4.69
C ALA A 107 15.31 6.57 -4.61
N LEU A 108 15.60 7.11 -3.43
CA LEU A 108 16.33 8.37 -3.30
C LEU A 108 17.74 8.24 -2.69
N PHE A 109 18.05 7.14 -1.98
CA PHE A 109 19.38 7.00 -1.43
C PHE A 109 20.37 6.53 -2.50
N ASP A 110 21.60 7.02 -2.37
CA ASP A 110 22.71 6.48 -3.14
C ASP A 110 22.93 5.00 -2.81
N GLN A 111 23.24 4.17 -3.82
CA GLN A 111 23.46 2.74 -3.60
C GLN A 111 24.64 2.43 -2.70
N SER A 112 25.59 3.36 -2.55
CA SER A 112 26.67 3.24 -1.54
C SER A 112 26.17 3.29 -0.10
N VAL A 113 24.99 3.90 0.11
CA VAL A 113 24.28 3.98 1.40
C VAL A 113 23.27 2.85 1.55
N SER A 114 22.35 2.73 0.58
CA SER A 114 21.25 1.75 0.65
C SER A 114 21.70 0.30 0.48
N LYS A 115 22.84 0.07 -0.18
CA LYS A 115 23.39 -1.27 -0.47
C LYS A 115 22.50 -2.18 -1.30
N ILE A 116 21.50 -1.62 -1.96
CA ILE A 116 20.59 -2.36 -2.85
C ILE A 116 21.22 -2.56 -4.24
N ASP A 117 20.77 -3.57 -4.95
CA ASP A 117 21.14 -3.81 -6.34
C ASP A 117 20.37 -2.92 -7.33
N ASP A 118 20.70 -3.04 -8.62
CA ASP A 118 20.06 -2.26 -9.68
C ASP A 118 18.60 -2.63 -9.92
N ILE A 119 18.19 -3.85 -9.59
CA ILE A 119 16.80 -4.29 -9.72
C ILE A 119 15.97 -3.62 -8.64
N ALA A 120 16.41 -3.72 -7.39
CA ALA A 120 15.73 -3.08 -6.25
C ALA A 120 15.71 -1.56 -6.39
N LYS A 121 16.78 -0.94 -6.89
CA LYS A 121 16.83 0.51 -7.16
C LYS A 121 15.78 0.92 -8.18
N PHE A 122 15.73 0.25 -9.33
CA PHE A 122 14.78 0.55 -10.40
C PHE A 122 13.32 0.35 -9.94
N ASN A 123 13.04 -0.78 -9.30
CA ASN A 123 11.70 -1.11 -8.83
C ASN A 123 11.28 -0.23 -7.64
N GLY A 124 12.22 0.15 -6.77
CA GLY A 124 11.98 1.10 -5.69
C GLY A 124 11.57 2.48 -6.18
N GLU A 125 12.17 2.96 -7.28
CA GLU A 125 11.75 4.21 -7.93
C GLU A 125 10.33 4.10 -8.50
N MET A 126 9.96 2.95 -9.10
CA MET A 126 8.60 2.72 -9.61
C MET A 126 7.58 2.72 -8.48
N VAL A 127 7.85 1.98 -7.39
CA VAL A 127 6.94 1.91 -6.24
C VAL A 127 6.81 3.27 -5.56
N PHE A 128 7.92 3.97 -5.32
CA PHE A 128 7.92 5.31 -4.73
C PHE A 128 7.02 6.28 -5.51
N ASN A 129 7.19 6.35 -6.84
CA ASN A 129 6.35 7.19 -7.67
C ASN A 129 4.90 6.70 -7.69
N GLY A 130 4.67 5.39 -7.77
CA GLY A 130 3.34 4.79 -7.78
C GLY A 130 2.54 5.08 -6.52
N VAL A 131 3.15 4.99 -5.34
CA VAL A 131 2.54 5.34 -4.04
C VAL A 131 2.13 6.82 -4.00
N ILE A 132 3.01 7.71 -4.45
CA ILE A 132 2.73 9.16 -4.49
C ILE A 132 1.61 9.47 -5.45
N ASP A 133 1.66 8.94 -6.67
CA ASP A 133 0.66 9.19 -7.71
C ASP A 133 -0.70 8.61 -7.29
N CYS A 134 -0.72 7.40 -6.71
CA CYS A 134 -1.94 6.80 -6.16
C CYS A 134 -2.58 7.68 -5.08
N SER A 135 -1.76 8.22 -4.16
CA SER A 135 -2.24 9.11 -3.11
C SER A 135 -2.84 10.41 -3.66
N LYS A 136 -2.20 11.03 -4.66
CA LYS A 136 -2.70 12.24 -5.32
C LYS A 136 -4.03 11.99 -6.00
N GLU A 137 -4.11 10.97 -6.84
CA GLU A 137 -5.33 10.62 -7.56
C GLU A 137 -6.47 10.23 -6.60
N ALA A 138 -6.15 9.52 -5.51
CA ALA A 138 -7.15 9.20 -4.50
C ALA A 138 -7.74 10.48 -3.87
N LEU A 139 -6.89 11.43 -3.46
CA LEU A 139 -7.34 12.70 -2.88
C LEU A 139 -8.14 13.55 -3.88
N GLU A 140 -7.69 13.66 -5.13
CA GLU A 140 -8.39 14.41 -6.18
C GLU A 140 -9.77 13.82 -6.49
N ASN A 141 -9.93 12.52 -6.25
CA ASN A 141 -11.18 11.79 -6.49
C ASN A 141 -12.03 11.57 -5.21
N ASN A 142 -11.68 12.21 -4.09
CA ASN A 142 -12.34 12.06 -2.78
C ASN A 142 -12.36 10.61 -2.26
N ILE A 143 -11.37 9.82 -2.61
CA ILE A 143 -11.15 8.51 -2.01
C ILE A 143 -10.41 8.73 -0.69
N PRO A 144 -10.83 8.11 0.43
CA PRO A 144 -10.15 8.27 1.70
C PRO A 144 -8.70 7.79 1.65
N VAL A 145 -7.79 8.54 2.28
CA VAL A 145 -6.38 8.21 2.39
C VAL A 145 -5.98 8.21 3.85
N ALA A 146 -5.43 7.10 4.33
CA ALA A 146 -4.79 6.98 5.64
C ALA A 146 -3.26 7.03 5.49
N LEU A 147 -2.54 7.31 6.57
CA LEU A 147 -1.09 7.30 6.61
C LEU A 147 -0.56 6.14 7.45
N GLY A 148 0.37 5.39 6.88
CA GLY A 148 1.17 4.38 7.55
C GLY A 148 2.65 4.55 7.20
N ASN A 149 3.58 4.05 8.01
CA ASN A 149 5.01 4.14 7.72
C ASN A 149 5.69 2.78 7.51
N ASP A 150 4.92 1.69 7.62
CA ASP A 150 5.42 0.33 7.40
C ASP A 150 6.75 0.07 8.16
N VAL A 151 6.69 0.30 9.47
CA VAL A 151 7.85 0.17 10.37
C VAL A 151 8.40 -1.24 10.36
N GLY A 152 9.76 -1.33 10.34
CA GLY A 152 10.47 -2.60 10.19
C GLY A 152 11.14 -2.76 8.82
N CYS A 153 10.71 -2.00 7.81
CA CYS A 153 11.45 -1.85 6.57
C CYS A 153 12.82 -1.17 6.80
N PRO A 154 13.83 -1.41 5.94
CA PRO A 154 15.12 -0.74 6.03
C PRO A 154 14.97 0.78 6.16
N TYR A 155 15.65 1.37 7.14
CA TYR A 155 15.64 2.81 7.46
C TYR A 155 14.32 3.36 8.02
N VAL A 156 13.32 2.53 8.30
CA VAL A 156 12.03 2.96 8.88
C VAL A 156 11.95 2.46 10.33
N THR A 157 12.05 3.38 11.29
CA THR A 157 12.05 3.06 12.71
C THR A 157 10.73 3.43 13.39
N HIS A 158 10.45 2.79 14.55
CA HIS A 158 9.25 3.06 15.35
C HIS A 158 9.13 4.52 15.82
N TYR A 159 10.25 5.23 15.91
CA TYR A 159 10.30 6.60 16.44
C TYR A 159 10.10 7.68 15.37
N ASP A 160 10.06 7.29 14.09
CA ASP A 160 10.17 8.22 12.97
C ASP A 160 8.87 8.38 12.18
N PHE A 161 7.71 7.96 12.71
CA PHE A 161 6.42 8.10 12.03
C PHE A 161 6.12 9.54 11.59
N TRP A 162 6.56 10.54 12.34
CA TRP A 162 6.43 11.95 11.98
C TRP A 162 7.04 12.28 10.60
N ARG A 163 8.02 11.50 10.15
CA ARG A 163 8.63 11.68 8.81
C ARG A 163 7.63 11.37 7.71
N GLU A 164 6.75 10.40 7.90
CA GLU A 164 5.70 10.08 6.92
C GLU A 164 4.80 11.31 6.67
N LEU A 165 4.43 12.05 7.73
CA LEU A 165 3.68 13.29 7.59
C LEU A 165 4.45 14.33 6.77
N CYS A 166 5.77 14.45 7.02
CA CYS A 166 6.63 15.35 6.25
C CYS A 166 6.75 14.93 4.78
N TYR A 167 6.84 13.64 4.51
CA TYR A 167 6.89 13.11 3.14
C TYR A 167 5.56 13.32 2.42
N PHE A 168 4.45 13.11 3.11
CA PHE A 168 3.12 13.35 2.56
C PHE A 168 2.94 14.82 2.15
N VAL A 169 3.35 15.76 3.02
CA VAL A 169 3.37 17.19 2.67
C VAL A 169 4.29 17.46 1.47
N LYS A 170 5.50 16.90 1.49
CA LYS A 170 6.52 17.20 0.48
C LYS A 170 6.23 16.63 -0.89
N PHE A 171 5.77 15.37 -0.97
CA PHE A 171 5.66 14.63 -2.24
C PHE A 171 4.24 14.60 -2.78
N VAL A 172 3.23 14.54 -1.91
CA VAL A 172 1.82 14.59 -2.32
C VAL A 172 1.32 16.03 -2.46
N GLY A 173 1.87 16.95 -1.67
CA GLY A 173 1.57 18.39 -1.81
C GLY A 173 0.43 18.88 -0.92
N VAL A 174 0.07 18.16 0.12
CA VAL A 174 -0.97 18.53 1.08
C VAL A 174 -0.46 19.54 2.12
N THR A 175 -1.36 20.17 2.87
CA THR A 175 -0.97 21.04 3.99
C THR A 175 -0.54 20.22 5.21
N PRO A 176 0.33 20.74 6.10
CA PRO A 176 0.70 20.04 7.33
C PRO A 176 -0.49 19.68 8.22
N SER A 177 -1.50 20.55 8.30
CA SER A 177 -2.73 20.28 9.06
C SER A 177 -3.53 19.13 8.46
N PHE A 178 -3.59 19.04 7.13
CA PHE A 178 -4.25 17.94 6.44
C PHE A 178 -3.49 16.61 6.66
N ALA A 179 -2.15 16.62 6.57
CA ALA A 179 -1.34 15.45 6.84
C ALA A 179 -1.54 14.92 8.27
N LEU A 180 -1.62 15.83 9.26
CA LEU A 180 -1.90 15.45 10.64
C LEU A 180 -3.32 14.86 10.78
N HIS A 181 -4.32 15.46 10.16
CA HIS A 181 -5.69 14.95 10.13
C HIS A 181 -5.73 13.53 9.54
N THR A 182 -5.13 13.34 8.38
CA THR A 182 -5.06 12.04 7.69
C THR A 182 -4.37 10.95 8.53
N ALA A 183 -3.44 11.31 9.41
CA ALA A 183 -2.75 10.39 10.30
C ALA A 183 -3.55 10.04 11.58
N THR A 184 -4.64 10.75 11.88
CA THR A 184 -5.30 10.65 13.21
C THR A 184 -6.83 10.50 13.16
N LEU A 185 -7.49 10.93 12.09
CA LEU A 185 -8.96 11.09 12.04
C LEU A 185 -9.60 10.60 10.72
N VAL A 186 -9.00 9.68 10.01
CA VAL A 186 -9.57 9.13 8.76
C VAL A 186 -10.66 8.11 9.03
#